data_4483c0134b4a2d882b0ccd34c6f5c853
#
_entry.id   4483c0134b4a2d882b0ccd34c6f5c853
#
_cell.length_a   1.000
_cell.length_b   1.000
_cell.length_c   1.000
_cell.angle_alpha   90.00
_cell.angle_beta   90.00
_cell.angle_gamma   90.00
#
_symmetry.space_group_name_H-M   'P 1'
#
loop_
_entity.id
_entity.type
_entity.pdbx_description
1 polymer ?
#
loop_
_entity_poly.entity_id
_entity_poly.type
_entity_poly.pdbx_seq_one_letter_code
_entity_poly.pdbx_strand_id
1 'polypeptide(L)'
;MQFIEVKNAIKLLKNPKQNIAFLDIRERKQYVQGFAFGTINCPLSKFKTTIKDLVPDQSTAILFIGIKNTAQTIKVGRITKSLNYKNVFQIEGDYKKWKKEKLPIWAGEYTFSKAFGEWIEITSEVKNLFPKQLKKIHQKPNNYLQIDARPKKEFEKFTLPNSVQCSGGELPCFINNQTNLKKDYIVHCAGRTRSIVAYQTLKDFNFKNEKYVLNGGTQNWVLNGYDRDFKNKSKIKSTKLNFKSDLNLANQIAKKFNIPKSSQKNKNHSCHYFQLNSEIKNFKKIKGWKQVNATTLVQNTDKFIASTKTKIFIFSNIPTSAVFATIWLRRMGYNAIWQIKNPRSFKKSYSITKPDPTYFFPKRHLGNKSHSRGYLNWEHSLIPTIRKWGCKQPWVSANQNNLRDVKHTIYKVYKNF
;
A
#
# COMPACT_ATOMS: atom_id res chain seq x y z
N MET A 1 -7.25 -18.19 24.23
CA MET A 1 -6.68 -16.83 24.11
C MET A 1 -6.13 -16.46 25.46
N GLN A 2 -4.89 -16.01 25.52
CA GLN A 2 -4.18 -15.64 26.76
C GLN A 2 -4.22 -14.12 26.92
N PHE A 3 -4.28 -13.64 28.16
CA PHE A 3 -4.07 -12.23 28.47
C PHE A 3 -2.58 -11.93 28.55
N ILE A 4 -2.17 -10.76 28.06
CA ILE A 4 -0.80 -10.31 28.09
C ILE A 4 -0.72 -8.85 28.55
N GLU A 5 0.15 -8.58 29.50
CA GLU A 5 0.44 -7.21 29.92
C GLU A 5 0.98 -6.35 28.78
N VAL A 6 0.70 -5.07 28.81
CA VAL A 6 1.21 -4.10 27.81
C VAL A 6 2.74 -4.18 27.67
N LYS A 7 3.47 -4.28 28.78
CA LYS A 7 4.95 -4.43 28.79
C LYS A 7 5.42 -5.65 27.98
N ASN A 8 4.74 -6.78 28.11
CA ASN A 8 5.09 -8.01 27.40
C ASN A 8 4.65 -7.96 25.92
N ALA A 9 3.52 -7.30 25.63
CA ALA A 9 3.10 -7.03 24.25
C ALA A 9 4.16 -6.17 23.52
N ILE A 10 4.69 -5.13 24.18
CA ILE A 10 5.79 -4.31 23.64
C ILE A 10 7.05 -5.14 23.38
N LYS A 11 7.42 -6.08 24.28
CA LYS A 11 8.55 -6.99 24.05
C LYS A 11 8.38 -7.83 22.78
N LEU A 12 7.14 -8.32 22.51
CA LEU A 12 6.86 -9.02 21.26
C LEU A 12 7.01 -8.11 20.04
N LEU A 13 6.47 -6.89 20.08
CA LEU A 13 6.56 -5.91 18.99
C LEU A 13 8.00 -5.43 18.73
N LYS A 14 8.86 -5.44 19.74
CA LYS A 14 10.29 -5.10 19.65
C LYS A 14 11.12 -6.20 18.97
N ASN A 15 10.64 -7.44 18.91
CA ASN A 15 11.42 -8.55 18.41
C ASN A 15 11.33 -8.67 16.88
N PRO A 16 12.41 -8.33 16.13
CA PRO A 16 12.40 -8.39 14.67
C PRO A 16 12.35 -9.82 14.12
N LYS A 17 12.60 -10.84 14.95
CA LYS A 17 12.54 -12.25 14.57
C LYS A 17 11.13 -12.82 14.70
N GLN A 18 10.28 -12.20 15.52
CA GLN A 18 8.93 -12.71 15.79
C GLN A 18 8.02 -12.49 14.57
N ASN A 19 7.31 -13.56 14.17
CA ASN A 19 6.21 -13.45 13.23
C ASN A 19 4.96 -13.05 14.01
N ILE A 20 4.56 -11.78 13.90
CA ILE A 20 3.47 -11.20 14.69
C ILE A 20 2.47 -10.45 13.80
N ALA A 21 1.19 -10.59 14.12
CA ALA A 21 0.10 -9.79 13.61
C ALA A 21 -0.56 -9.03 14.77
N PHE A 22 -0.51 -7.70 14.72
CA PHE A 22 -1.14 -6.83 15.72
C PHE A 22 -2.46 -6.34 15.16
N LEU A 23 -3.58 -6.80 15.72
CA LEU A 23 -4.93 -6.62 15.17
C LEU A 23 -5.81 -5.79 16.08
N ASP A 24 -6.48 -4.79 15.52
CA ASP A 24 -7.52 -4.00 16.18
C ASP A 24 -8.90 -4.49 15.69
N ILE A 25 -9.72 -5.00 16.60
CA ILE A 25 -11.03 -5.60 16.26
C ILE A 25 -12.19 -4.62 16.25
N ARG A 26 -11.95 -3.35 16.57
CA ARG A 26 -13.01 -2.33 16.52
C ARG A 26 -13.50 -2.14 15.09
N GLU A 27 -14.74 -1.69 14.94
CA GLU A 27 -15.30 -1.37 13.64
C GLU A 27 -14.49 -0.24 12.98
N ARG A 28 -14.37 -0.27 11.63
CA ARG A 28 -13.49 0.62 10.88
C ARG A 28 -13.72 2.10 11.18
N LYS A 29 -14.98 2.53 11.36
CA LYS A 29 -15.32 3.92 11.71
C LYS A 29 -14.65 4.38 13.02
N GLN A 30 -14.55 3.49 14.00
CA GLN A 30 -13.88 3.76 15.27
C GLN A 30 -12.36 3.67 15.15
N TYR A 31 -11.87 2.65 14.40
CA TYR A 31 -10.46 2.42 14.19
C TYR A 31 -9.77 3.64 13.58
N VAL A 32 -10.31 4.22 12.50
CA VAL A 32 -9.68 5.33 11.77
C VAL A 32 -9.58 6.63 12.59
N GLN A 33 -10.35 6.76 13.68
CA GLN A 33 -10.28 7.91 14.58
C GLN A 33 -9.09 7.86 15.54
N GLY A 34 -8.49 6.68 15.71
CA GLY A 34 -7.29 6.50 16.53
C GLY A 34 -7.03 5.04 16.85
N PHE A 35 -5.83 4.56 16.59
CA PHE A 35 -5.42 3.17 16.77
C PHE A 35 -3.97 3.05 17.24
N ALA A 36 -3.64 1.96 17.95
CA ALA A 36 -2.27 1.67 18.35
C ALA A 36 -1.38 1.52 17.11
N PHE A 37 -0.23 2.17 17.09
CA PHE A 37 0.69 2.13 15.96
C PHE A 37 1.01 0.67 15.56
N GLY A 38 0.94 0.38 14.28
CA GLY A 38 1.21 -0.96 13.74
C GLY A 38 0.04 -1.93 13.78
N THR A 39 -1.11 -1.56 14.35
CA THR A 39 -2.30 -2.40 14.26
C THR A 39 -2.90 -2.39 12.85
N ILE A 40 -3.43 -3.54 12.48
CA ILE A 40 -4.22 -3.75 11.28
C ILE A 40 -5.68 -3.94 11.69
N ASN A 41 -6.60 -3.27 11.01
CA ASN A 41 -8.02 -3.38 11.34
C ASN A 41 -8.60 -4.74 10.91
N CYS A 42 -9.13 -5.48 11.86
CA CYS A 42 -9.82 -6.76 11.65
C CYS A 42 -11.18 -6.73 12.37
N PRO A 43 -12.18 -5.99 11.81
CA PRO A 43 -13.42 -5.66 12.51
C PRO A 43 -14.21 -6.91 12.92
N LEU A 44 -14.75 -6.88 14.13
CA LEU A 44 -15.45 -8.01 14.74
C LEU A 44 -16.65 -8.49 13.92
N SER A 45 -17.32 -7.58 13.20
CA SER A 45 -18.46 -7.89 12.32
C SER A 45 -18.07 -8.82 11.16
N LYS A 46 -16.80 -8.80 10.72
CA LYS A 46 -16.26 -9.61 9.60
C LYS A 46 -15.08 -10.48 10.03
N PHE A 47 -14.89 -10.68 11.33
CA PHE A 47 -13.67 -11.23 11.90
C PHE A 47 -13.26 -12.58 11.29
N LYS A 48 -14.18 -13.57 11.25
CA LYS A 48 -13.90 -14.95 10.78
C LYS A 48 -13.35 -15.01 9.35
N THR A 49 -13.84 -14.18 8.47
CA THR A 49 -13.39 -14.12 7.05
C THR A 49 -12.12 -13.29 6.90
N THR A 50 -12.06 -12.16 7.59
CA THR A 50 -10.96 -11.19 7.47
C THR A 50 -9.64 -11.74 8.05
N ILE A 51 -9.69 -12.41 9.21
CA ILE A 51 -8.47 -12.92 9.85
C ILE A 51 -7.74 -13.97 8.99
N LYS A 52 -8.47 -14.84 8.30
CA LYS A 52 -7.88 -15.84 7.39
C LYS A 52 -7.11 -15.21 6.23
N ASP A 53 -7.62 -14.08 5.74
CA ASP A 53 -6.99 -13.35 4.64
C ASP A 53 -5.78 -12.55 5.11
N LEU A 54 -5.87 -11.94 6.30
CA LEU A 54 -4.80 -11.12 6.89
C LEU A 54 -3.64 -11.95 7.45
N VAL A 55 -3.95 -13.11 8.04
CA VAL A 55 -2.99 -13.97 8.75
C VAL A 55 -3.13 -15.41 8.27
N PRO A 56 -2.66 -15.76 7.06
CA PRO A 56 -2.79 -17.13 6.53
C PRO A 56 -1.91 -18.15 7.26
N ASP A 57 -0.85 -17.71 7.92
CA ASP A 57 0.05 -18.56 8.70
C ASP A 57 -0.44 -18.70 10.14
N GLN A 58 -0.93 -19.88 10.47
CA GLN A 58 -1.49 -20.20 11.80
C GLN A 58 -0.44 -20.25 12.92
N SER A 59 0.85 -20.29 12.58
CA SER A 59 1.94 -20.19 13.55
C SER A 59 2.24 -18.75 13.99
N THR A 60 1.69 -17.74 13.27
CA THR A 60 1.86 -16.33 13.58
C THR A 60 1.30 -16.01 14.96
N ALA A 61 2.08 -15.32 15.78
CA ALA A 61 1.58 -14.76 17.04
C ALA A 61 0.59 -13.63 16.76
N ILE A 62 -0.61 -13.70 17.31
CA ILE A 62 -1.64 -12.70 17.11
C ILE A 62 -1.85 -11.94 18.40
N LEU A 63 -1.68 -10.63 18.32
CA LEU A 63 -1.92 -9.71 19.43
C LEU A 63 -3.17 -8.88 19.12
N PHE A 64 -4.16 -8.95 20.02
CA PHE A 64 -5.43 -8.24 19.87
C PHE A 64 -5.53 -7.04 20.80
N ILE A 65 -6.11 -5.96 20.24
CA ILE A 65 -6.57 -4.76 20.96
C ILE A 65 -7.95 -4.34 20.45
N GLY A 66 -8.69 -3.57 21.23
CA GLY A 66 -10.03 -3.09 20.88
C GLY A 66 -11.17 -4.02 21.31
N ILE A 67 -10.91 -4.93 22.27
CA ILE A 67 -11.89 -5.85 22.84
C ILE A 67 -12.55 -5.17 24.05
N LYS A 68 -13.87 -4.97 24.01
CA LYS A 68 -14.59 -4.17 25.01
C LYS A 68 -15.09 -4.95 26.20
N ASN A 69 -15.40 -6.24 26.04
CA ASN A 69 -16.05 -7.05 27.07
C ASN A 69 -15.76 -8.55 26.91
N THR A 70 -16.13 -9.31 27.94
CA THR A 70 -15.93 -10.76 28.01
C THR A 70 -16.58 -11.52 26.85
N ALA A 71 -17.78 -11.11 26.42
CA ALA A 71 -18.48 -11.76 25.30
C ALA A 71 -17.66 -11.66 23.98
N GLN A 72 -17.04 -10.50 23.71
CA GLN A 72 -16.14 -10.34 22.56
C GLN A 72 -14.87 -11.19 22.72
N THR A 73 -14.28 -11.25 23.92
CA THR A 73 -13.14 -12.11 24.23
C THR A 73 -13.45 -13.57 23.92
N ILE A 74 -14.58 -14.07 24.38
CA ILE A 74 -15.05 -15.45 24.14
C ILE A 74 -15.26 -15.68 22.63
N LYS A 75 -15.94 -14.76 21.95
CA LYS A 75 -16.19 -14.86 20.49
C LYS A 75 -14.89 -14.93 19.69
N VAL A 76 -13.95 -14.03 19.93
CA VAL A 76 -12.64 -14.00 19.27
C VAL A 76 -11.87 -15.29 19.58
N GLY A 77 -11.82 -15.71 20.83
CA GLY A 77 -11.15 -16.93 21.26
C GLY A 77 -11.72 -18.20 20.60
N ARG A 78 -13.05 -18.34 20.54
CA ARG A 78 -13.70 -19.47 19.83
C ARG A 78 -13.35 -19.49 18.33
N ILE A 79 -13.42 -18.35 17.66
CA ILE A 79 -13.11 -18.28 16.22
C ILE A 79 -11.62 -18.58 15.98
N THR A 80 -10.70 -18.00 16.73
CA THR A 80 -9.26 -18.25 16.54
C THR A 80 -8.89 -19.70 16.81
N LYS A 81 -9.49 -20.34 17.86
CA LYS A 81 -9.33 -21.76 18.15
C LYS A 81 -9.85 -22.63 16.99
N SER A 82 -11.06 -22.34 16.46
CA SER A 82 -11.64 -23.08 15.31
C SER A 82 -10.84 -22.94 14.01
N LEU A 83 -9.97 -21.94 13.92
CA LEU A 83 -9.06 -21.71 12.80
C LEU A 83 -7.63 -22.20 13.08
N ASN A 84 -7.40 -22.91 14.16
CA ASN A 84 -6.13 -23.50 14.59
C ASN A 84 -5.00 -22.48 14.85
N TYR A 85 -5.30 -21.23 15.19
CA TYR A 85 -4.28 -20.29 15.68
C TYR A 85 -3.85 -20.68 17.10
N LYS A 86 -2.55 -20.87 17.29
CA LYS A 86 -1.98 -21.38 18.57
C LYS A 86 -1.56 -20.25 19.51
N ASN A 87 -0.97 -19.19 18.98
CA ASN A 87 -0.35 -18.11 19.74
C ASN A 87 -1.24 -16.86 19.69
N VAL A 88 -2.24 -16.79 20.56
CA VAL A 88 -3.29 -15.74 20.52
C VAL A 88 -3.35 -15.02 21.86
N PHE A 89 -3.08 -13.71 21.82
CA PHE A 89 -2.98 -12.86 23.00
C PHE A 89 -3.96 -11.68 22.92
N GLN A 90 -4.53 -11.31 24.06
CA GLN A 90 -5.30 -10.08 24.24
C GLN A 90 -4.55 -9.18 25.22
N ILE A 91 -4.37 -7.90 24.85
CA ILE A 91 -3.73 -6.90 25.70
C ILE A 91 -4.62 -6.58 26.90
N GLU A 92 -4.08 -6.69 28.11
CA GLU A 92 -4.75 -6.31 29.36
C GLU A 92 -5.01 -4.81 29.43
N GLY A 93 -6.21 -4.42 29.89
CA GLY A 93 -6.61 -3.01 29.98
C GLY A 93 -6.82 -2.34 28.63
N ASP A 94 -6.62 -3.10 27.53
CA ASP A 94 -6.97 -2.74 26.16
C ASP A 94 -6.47 -1.35 25.73
N TYR A 95 -7.21 -0.70 24.86
CA TYR A 95 -6.86 0.60 24.30
C TYR A 95 -6.78 1.74 25.34
N LYS A 96 -7.54 1.62 26.46
CA LYS A 96 -7.48 2.58 27.58
C LYS A 96 -6.10 2.58 28.23
N LYS A 97 -5.58 1.38 28.56
CA LYS A 97 -4.26 1.21 29.17
C LYS A 97 -3.15 1.65 28.21
N TRP A 98 -3.27 1.29 26.92
CA TRP A 98 -2.34 1.73 25.85
C TRP A 98 -2.18 3.26 25.83
N LYS A 99 -3.30 4.00 25.91
CA LYS A 99 -3.30 5.48 25.98
C LYS A 99 -2.70 6.00 27.28
N LYS A 100 -3.06 5.38 28.41
CA LYS A 100 -2.56 5.77 29.74
C LYS A 100 -1.03 5.70 29.80
N GLU A 101 -0.43 4.70 29.17
CA GLU A 101 1.00 4.51 29.08
C GLU A 101 1.68 5.37 27.97
N LYS A 102 0.94 6.29 27.36
CA LYS A 102 1.42 7.22 26.31
C LYS A 102 2.10 6.53 25.12
N LEU A 103 1.67 5.31 24.80
CA LEU A 103 2.21 4.52 23.70
C LEU A 103 1.78 5.08 22.34
N PRO A 104 2.53 4.79 21.26
CA PRO A 104 2.28 5.32 19.93
C PRO A 104 0.87 5.09 19.41
N ILE A 105 0.20 6.16 18.99
CA ILE A 105 -1.16 6.14 18.43
C ILE A 105 -1.18 6.90 17.12
N TRP A 106 -1.78 6.30 16.11
CA TRP A 106 -2.09 6.94 14.84
C TRP A 106 -3.60 7.10 14.64
N ALA A 107 -3.97 7.92 13.65
CA ALA A 107 -5.31 8.03 13.11
C ALA A 107 -5.24 8.09 11.59
N GLY A 108 -6.33 7.74 10.91
CA GLY A 108 -6.45 7.83 9.47
C GLY A 108 -6.67 6.51 8.76
N GLU A 109 -6.75 6.57 7.43
CA GLU A 109 -6.96 5.42 6.57
C GLU A 109 -5.70 5.06 5.80
N TYR A 110 -5.32 3.78 5.85
CA TYR A 110 -4.12 3.28 5.17
C TYR A 110 -2.86 4.08 5.56
N THR A 111 -2.78 4.43 6.83
CA THR A 111 -1.81 5.39 7.37
C THR A 111 -0.38 4.92 7.17
N PHE A 112 -0.15 3.61 7.27
CA PHE A 112 1.19 3.02 7.12
C PHE A 112 1.77 3.28 5.72
N SER A 113 1.01 3.01 4.67
CA SER A 113 1.45 3.26 3.30
C SER A 113 1.52 4.74 2.93
N LYS A 114 0.70 5.59 3.60
CA LYS A 114 0.78 7.05 3.45
C LYS A 114 2.09 7.58 4.02
N ALA A 115 2.40 7.24 5.26
CA ALA A 115 3.66 7.61 5.90
C ALA A 115 4.87 7.07 5.11
N PHE A 116 4.78 5.87 4.57
CA PHE A 116 5.80 5.34 3.69
C PHE A 116 5.99 6.19 2.42
N GLY A 117 4.91 6.67 1.79
CA GLY A 117 4.97 7.59 0.66
C GLY A 117 5.68 8.91 1.01
N GLU A 118 5.36 9.51 2.16
CA GLU A 118 6.04 10.70 2.66
C GLU A 118 7.54 10.45 2.93
N TRP A 119 7.89 9.26 3.43
CA TRP A 119 9.28 8.87 3.60
C TRP A 119 10.03 8.75 2.26
N ILE A 120 9.38 8.17 1.25
CA ILE A 120 9.96 8.08 -0.10
C ILE A 120 10.17 9.46 -0.70
N GLU A 121 9.27 10.41 -0.52
CA GLU A 121 9.45 11.78 -0.99
C GLU A 121 10.73 12.40 -0.43
N ILE A 122 10.93 12.27 0.88
CA ILE A 122 12.12 12.80 1.57
C ILE A 122 13.42 12.14 1.02
N THR A 123 13.40 10.82 0.78
CA THR A 123 14.61 10.06 0.43
C THR A 123 14.88 9.97 -1.08
N SER A 124 13.96 10.41 -1.92
CA SER A 124 14.05 10.35 -3.39
C SER A 124 14.33 11.69 -4.05
N GLU A 125 14.33 12.77 -3.27
CA GLU A 125 14.46 14.14 -3.81
C GLU A 125 13.46 14.40 -4.94
N VAL A 126 12.17 14.18 -4.63
CA VAL A 126 11.10 14.27 -5.61
C VAL A 126 11.00 15.70 -6.15
N LYS A 127 11.10 15.85 -7.47
CA LYS A 127 10.86 17.13 -8.13
C LYS A 127 9.37 17.44 -8.14
N ASN A 128 8.97 18.45 -7.39
CA ASN A 128 7.57 18.88 -7.27
C ASN A 128 7.23 20.01 -8.23
N LEU A 129 6.05 19.93 -8.85
CA LEU A 129 5.36 21.05 -9.50
C LEU A 129 4.17 21.47 -8.65
N PHE A 130 3.94 22.77 -8.53
CA PHE A 130 2.75 23.31 -7.88
C PHE A 130 1.63 23.58 -8.89
N PRO A 131 0.35 23.62 -8.47
CA PRO A 131 -0.79 23.80 -9.38
C PRO A 131 -0.66 25.02 -10.30
N LYS A 132 -0.16 26.15 -9.80
CA LYS A 132 0.07 27.35 -10.60
C LYS A 132 1.09 27.12 -11.74
N GLN A 133 2.15 26.37 -11.48
CA GLN A 133 3.16 26.03 -12.49
C GLN A 133 2.58 25.10 -13.55
N LEU A 134 1.83 24.07 -13.13
CA LEU A 134 1.16 23.17 -14.08
C LEU A 134 0.13 23.91 -14.94
N LYS A 135 -0.62 24.86 -14.37
CA LYS A 135 -1.56 25.69 -15.14
C LYS A 135 -0.87 26.52 -16.24
N LYS A 136 0.32 27.07 -15.94
CA LYS A 136 1.17 27.76 -16.94
C LYS A 136 1.66 26.81 -18.04
N ILE A 137 2.08 25.58 -17.65
CA ILE A 137 2.50 24.56 -18.61
C ILE A 137 1.37 24.18 -19.57
N HIS A 138 0.11 24.10 -19.09
CA HIS A 138 -1.06 23.81 -19.94
C HIS A 138 -1.28 24.85 -21.06
N GLN A 139 -0.73 26.05 -20.93
CA GLN A 139 -0.84 27.12 -21.95
C GLN A 139 0.22 27.02 -23.06
N LYS A 140 1.18 26.11 -22.94
CA LYS A 140 2.29 25.94 -23.90
C LYS A 140 2.18 24.64 -24.70
N PRO A 141 2.76 24.55 -25.92
CA PRO A 141 2.81 23.29 -26.67
C PRO A 141 3.45 22.15 -25.87
N ASN A 142 2.91 20.96 -26.02
CA ASN A 142 3.09 19.82 -25.12
C ASN A 142 4.39 19.03 -25.32
N ASN A 143 5.43 19.33 -24.54
CA ASN A 143 6.62 18.47 -24.42
C ASN A 143 6.56 17.53 -23.21
N TYR A 144 5.40 17.32 -22.60
CA TYR A 144 5.20 16.47 -21.43
C TYR A 144 4.04 15.51 -21.61
N LEU A 145 4.07 14.41 -20.86
CA LEU A 145 2.99 13.47 -20.67
C LEU A 145 2.48 13.59 -19.23
N GLN A 146 1.26 14.10 -19.08
CA GLN A 146 0.62 14.19 -17.78
C GLN A 146 -0.14 12.90 -17.47
N ILE A 147 0.21 12.26 -16.36
CA ILE A 147 -0.25 10.91 -15.99
C ILE A 147 -1.03 10.97 -14.69
N ASP A 148 -2.27 10.52 -14.72
CA ASP A 148 -3.04 10.23 -13.52
C ASP A 148 -2.76 8.80 -13.06
N ALA A 149 -2.00 8.65 -11.95
CA ALA A 149 -1.59 7.37 -11.40
C ALA A 149 -2.68 6.65 -10.58
N ARG A 150 -3.90 7.19 -10.55
CA ARG A 150 -5.04 6.57 -9.87
C ARG A 150 -5.60 5.40 -10.69
N PRO A 151 -6.29 4.44 -10.04
CA PRO A 151 -7.06 3.42 -10.74
C PRO A 151 -8.10 4.03 -11.69
N LYS A 152 -8.40 3.34 -12.78
CA LYS A 152 -9.34 3.75 -13.83
C LYS A 152 -10.69 4.24 -13.29
N LYS A 153 -11.26 3.53 -12.31
CA LYS A 153 -12.53 3.91 -11.66
C LYS A 153 -12.51 5.28 -10.96
N GLU A 154 -11.35 5.73 -10.48
CA GLU A 154 -11.20 7.06 -9.90
C GLU A 154 -11.03 8.12 -10.98
N PHE A 155 -10.26 7.81 -12.02
CA PHE A 155 -10.05 8.66 -13.18
C PHE A 155 -11.36 8.96 -13.92
N GLU A 156 -12.19 7.93 -14.14
CA GLU A 156 -13.48 8.07 -14.82
C GLU A 156 -14.48 8.97 -14.10
N LYS A 157 -14.35 9.11 -12.78
CA LYS A 157 -15.18 10.06 -12.02
C LYS A 157 -14.79 11.52 -12.28
N PHE A 158 -13.51 11.79 -12.31
CA PHE A 158 -12.89 13.06 -12.66
C PHE A 158 -11.36 12.90 -12.73
N THR A 159 -10.72 13.79 -13.46
CA THR A 159 -9.25 13.94 -13.46
C THR A 159 -8.85 15.41 -13.60
N LEU A 160 -7.57 15.68 -13.88
CA LEU A 160 -7.12 17.01 -14.28
C LEU A 160 -7.10 17.12 -15.81
N PRO A 161 -7.31 18.32 -16.37
CA PRO A 161 -7.21 18.54 -17.80
C PRO A 161 -5.90 18.00 -18.38
N ASN A 162 -5.93 17.47 -19.60
CA ASN A 162 -4.78 16.92 -20.34
C ASN A 162 -4.16 15.65 -19.74
N SER A 163 -4.80 15.00 -18.77
CA SER A 163 -4.27 13.76 -18.17
C SER A 163 -4.60 12.53 -19.00
N VAL A 164 -3.66 11.61 -19.05
CA VAL A 164 -3.88 10.22 -19.46
C VAL A 164 -3.93 9.34 -18.21
N GLN A 165 -4.78 8.32 -18.23
CA GLN A 165 -4.85 7.38 -17.11
C GLN A 165 -3.79 6.28 -17.27
N CYS A 166 -2.98 6.08 -16.22
CA CYS A 166 -2.18 4.87 -16.08
C CYS A 166 -1.90 4.62 -14.60
N SER A 167 -2.47 3.54 -14.05
CA SER A 167 -2.23 3.24 -12.64
C SER A 167 -0.74 2.99 -12.38
N GLY A 168 -0.22 3.47 -11.24
CA GLY A 168 1.22 3.46 -10.96
C GLY A 168 1.88 2.10 -11.09
N GLY A 169 1.14 1.00 -10.82
CA GLY A 169 1.64 -0.37 -10.97
C GLY A 169 1.78 -0.85 -12.41
N GLU A 170 1.15 -0.21 -13.37
CA GLU A 170 1.24 -0.53 -14.80
C GLU A 170 2.09 0.47 -15.58
N LEU A 171 2.49 1.54 -14.91
CA LEU A 171 3.25 2.64 -15.52
C LEU A 171 4.57 2.18 -16.19
N PRO A 172 5.37 1.27 -15.61
CA PRO A 172 6.56 0.77 -16.29
C PRO A 172 6.26 0.08 -17.62
N CYS A 173 5.24 -0.77 -17.64
CA CYS A 173 4.78 -1.44 -18.87
C CYS A 173 4.30 -0.41 -19.90
N PHE A 174 3.46 0.53 -19.47
CA PHE A 174 2.91 1.56 -20.32
C PHE A 174 4.03 2.38 -21.03
N ILE A 175 4.98 2.88 -20.27
CA ILE A 175 6.10 3.68 -20.82
C ILE A 175 7.01 2.83 -21.72
N ASN A 176 7.34 1.60 -21.30
CA ASN A 176 8.22 0.69 -22.07
C ASN A 176 7.62 0.29 -23.44
N ASN A 177 6.30 0.34 -23.57
CA ASN A 177 5.61 0.07 -24.84
C ASN A 177 5.36 1.32 -25.71
N GLN A 178 5.75 2.52 -25.24
CA GLN A 178 5.69 3.75 -26.03
C GLN A 178 6.99 3.94 -26.80
N THR A 179 6.97 3.68 -28.08
CA THR A 179 8.10 3.98 -28.95
C THR A 179 8.25 5.50 -29.11
N ASN A 180 9.45 6.04 -28.89
CA ASN A 180 9.83 7.44 -29.15
C ASN A 180 9.15 8.52 -28.29
N LEU A 181 8.76 8.24 -27.05
CA LEU A 181 8.32 9.28 -26.12
C LEU A 181 9.52 10.13 -25.64
N LYS A 182 9.82 11.21 -26.38
CA LYS A 182 10.77 12.27 -25.98
C LYS A 182 10.06 13.32 -25.07
N LYS A 183 9.14 12.90 -24.23
CA LYS A 183 8.33 13.79 -23.38
C LYS A 183 8.68 13.62 -21.93
N ASP A 184 8.77 14.72 -21.19
CA ASP A 184 8.86 14.69 -19.73
C ASP A 184 7.59 14.17 -19.10
N TYR A 185 7.67 13.64 -17.89
CA TYR A 185 6.55 13.05 -17.18
C TYR A 185 6.08 13.95 -16.04
N ILE A 186 4.79 14.25 -16.00
CA ILE A 186 4.14 14.90 -14.86
C ILE A 186 3.15 13.92 -14.28
N VAL A 187 3.43 13.41 -13.08
CA VAL A 187 2.58 12.41 -12.43
C VAL A 187 1.76 13.03 -11.32
N HIS A 188 0.48 12.72 -11.29
CA HIS A 188 -0.40 13.13 -10.19
C HIS A 188 -1.29 12.00 -9.71
N CYS A 189 -1.88 12.19 -8.52
CA CYS A 189 -2.92 11.34 -7.98
C CYS A 189 -3.97 12.19 -7.24
N ALA A 190 -4.69 11.62 -6.28
CA ALA A 190 -5.64 12.40 -5.48
C ALA A 190 -4.96 13.36 -4.49
N GLY A 191 -3.89 12.89 -3.82
CA GLY A 191 -3.09 13.63 -2.85
C GLY A 191 -1.61 13.50 -3.18
N ARG A 192 -0.91 12.59 -2.47
CA ARG A 192 0.56 12.50 -2.51
C ARG A 192 1.09 11.11 -2.84
N THR A 193 0.81 10.11 -2.03
CA THR A 193 1.49 8.80 -1.99
C THR A 193 1.64 8.11 -3.35
N ARG A 194 0.56 7.98 -4.15
CA ARG A 194 0.59 7.22 -5.42
C ARG A 194 1.48 7.87 -6.48
N SER A 195 1.45 9.20 -6.58
CA SER A 195 2.29 9.93 -7.53
C SER A 195 3.76 9.94 -7.11
N ILE A 196 4.07 10.01 -5.82
CA ILE A 196 5.43 9.88 -5.29
C ILE A 196 5.99 8.48 -5.59
N VAL A 197 5.21 7.42 -5.30
CA VAL A 197 5.58 6.03 -5.63
C VAL A 197 5.78 5.85 -7.14
N ALA A 198 4.90 6.41 -7.98
CA ALA A 198 5.03 6.36 -9.43
C ALA A 198 6.27 7.10 -9.95
N TYR A 199 6.57 8.29 -9.41
CA TYR A 199 7.78 9.05 -9.72
C TYR A 199 9.05 8.23 -9.43
N GLN A 200 9.16 7.67 -8.23
CA GLN A 200 10.30 6.84 -7.87
C GLN A 200 10.37 5.55 -8.70
N THR A 201 9.23 4.98 -9.06
CA THR A 201 9.18 3.81 -9.96
C THR A 201 9.78 4.14 -11.32
N LEU A 202 9.49 5.31 -11.90
CA LEU A 202 10.11 5.74 -13.16
C LEU A 202 11.64 5.89 -13.03
N LYS A 203 12.14 6.35 -11.88
CA LYS A 203 13.59 6.38 -11.59
C LYS A 203 14.17 4.97 -11.46
N ASP A 204 13.50 4.10 -10.72
CA ASP A 204 13.92 2.71 -10.47
C ASP A 204 14.05 1.91 -11.76
N PHE A 205 13.11 2.12 -12.69
CA PHE A 205 13.06 1.45 -14.00
C PHE A 205 13.93 2.14 -15.07
N ASN A 206 14.77 3.12 -14.67
CA ASN A 206 15.75 3.81 -15.52
C ASN A 206 15.15 4.57 -16.71
N PHE A 207 13.89 5.01 -16.64
CA PHE A 207 13.37 5.93 -17.66
C PHE A 207 14.06 7.30 -17.53
N LYS A 208 14.69 7.76 -18.61
CA LYS A 208 15.64 8.89 -18.60
C LYS A 208 14.99 10.28 -18.62
N ASN A 209 13.78 10.39 -19.18
CA ASN A 209 13.05 11.66 -19.28
C ASN A 209 12.92 12.35 -17.92
N GLU A 210 12.86 13.66 -17.90
CA GLU A 210 12.56 14.42 -16.69
C GLU A 210 11.20 14.05 -16.14
N LYS A 211 11.07 14.08 -14.83
CA LYS A 211 9.87 13.66 -14.15
C LYS A 211 9.55 14.56 -12.98
N TYR A 212 8.26 14.83 -12.81
CA TYR A 212 7.73 15.73 -11.79
C TYR A 212 6.48 15.11 -11.13
N VAL A 213 6.25 15.45 -9.88
CA VAL A 213 5.01 15.16 -9.17
C VAL A 213 4.21 16.44 -9.01
N LEU A 214 2.92 16.43 -9.32
CA LEU A 214 2.04 17.52 -8.92
C LEU A 214 1.80 17.46 -7.41
N ASN A 215 2.33 18.43 -6.69
CA ASN A 215 2.24 18.51 -5.23
C ASN A 215 0.77 18.56 -4.78
N GLY A 216 0.38 17.62 -3.91
CA GLY A 216 -0.98 17.50 -3.39
C GLY A 216 -2.03 17.05 -4.41
N GLY A 217 -1.63 16.72 -5.64
CA GLY A 217 -2.48 16.10 -6.67
C GLY A 217 -3.77 16.86 -6.96
N THR A 218 -4.86 16.11 -7.22
CA THR A 218 -6.17 16.74 -7.55
C THR A 218 -6.75 17.56 -6.39
N GLN A 219 -6.38 17.26 -5.14
CA GLN A 219 -6.85 18.03 -3.98
C GLN A 219 -6.23 19.42 -3.95
N ASN A 220 -4.90 19.52 -4.14
CA ASN A 220 -4.23 20.82 -4.16
C ASN A 220 -4.61 21.66 -5.41
N TRP A 221 -4.90 20.99 -6.55
CA TRP A 221 -5.45 21.64 -7.74
C TRP A 221 -6.75 22.39 -7.42
N VAL A 222 -7.71 21.71 -6.76
CA VAL A 222 -8.98 22.30 -6.32
C VAL A 222 -8.78 23.38 -5.26
N LEU A 223 -7.82 23.23 -4.34
CA LEU A 223 -7.49 24.24 -3.33
C LEU A 223 -7.01 25.55 -3.97
N ASN A 224 -6.36 25.47 -5.14
CA ASN A 224 -5.95 26.64 -5.92
C ASN A 224 -7.05 27.19 -6.83
N GLY A 225 -8.29 26.72 -6.74
CA GLY A 225 -9.43 27.21 -7.49
C GLY A 225 -9.53 26.73 -8.94
N TYR A 226 -8.80 25.68 -9.32
CA TYR A 226 -8.82 25.15 -10.68
C TYR A 226 -9.83 24.01 -10.85
N ASP A 227 -10.49 23.98 -12.01
CA ASP A 227 -11.50 23.00 -12.33
C ASP A 227 -10.92 21.64 -12.68
N ARG A 228 -11.67 20.60 -12.32
CA ARG A 228 -11.42 19.21 -12.70
C ARG A 228 -12.14 18.91 -14.00
N ASP A 229 -11.64 17.91 -14.72
CA ASP A 229 -12.29 17.37 -15.89
C ASP A 229 -13.17 16.17 -15.50
N PHE A 230 -14.48 16.21 -15.81
CA PHE A 230 -15.48 15.19 -15.51
C PHE A 230 -15.94 14.40 -16.74
N LYS A 231 -15.52 14.81 -17.95
CA LYS A 231 -15.97 14.19 -19.22
C LYS A 231 -14.98 13.16 -19.77
N ASN A 232 -14.29 12.48 -18.88
CA ASN A 232 -13.18 11.62 -19.26
C ASN A 232 -13.64 10.27 -19.79
N LYS A 233 -13.51 10.09 -21.09
CA LYS A 233 -13.32 8.75 -21.65
C LYS A 233 -11.84 8.41 -21.49
N SER A 234 -11.53 7.23 -20.89
CA SER A 234 -10.16 6.77 -20.74
C SER A 234 -9.40 6.95 -22.07
N LYS A 235 -8.43 7.87 -22.09
CA LYS A 235 -7.56 8.08 -23.26
C LYS A 235 -6.42 7.08 -23.34
N ILE A 236 -6.52 5.95 -22.59
CA ILE A 236 -5.58 4.85 -22.81
C ILE A 236 -5.87 4.30 -24.20
N LYS A 237 -5.08 4.72 -25.18
CA LYS A 237 -4.91 3.92 -26.38
C LYS A 237 -4.46 2.54 -25.91
N SER A 238 -5.18 1.49 -26.27
CA SER A 238 -4.77 0.12 -25.99
C SER A 238 -3.37 -0.09 -26.56
N THR A 239 -2.37 0.01 -25.71
CA THR A 239 -0.98 -0.27 -26.07
C THR A 239 -0.89 -1.77 -26.30
N LYS A 240 -0.49 -2.19 -27.48
CA LYS A 240 -0.25 -3.59 -27.76
C LYS A 240 0.87 -4.07 -26.84
N LEU A 241 0.51 -4.89 -25.85
CA LEU A 241 1.46 -5.39 -24.85
C LEU A 241 2.56 -6.23 -25.52
N ASN A 242 3.79 -5.73 -25.51
CA ASN A 242 4.96 -6.51 -25.89
C ASN A 242 5.49 -7.27 -24.68
N PHE A 243 5.02 -8.50 -24.50
CA PHE A 243 5.36 -9.34 -23.34
C PHE A 243 6.87 -9.60 -23.24
N LYS A 244 7.58 -9.82 -24.38
CA LYS A 244 9.03 -10.09 -24.38
C LYS A 244 9.81 -8.88 -23.88
N SER A 245 9.49 -7.69 -24.36
CA SER A 245 10.10 -6.43 -23.90
C SER A 245 9.83 -6.18 -22.42
N ASP A 246 8.57 -6.36 -21.97
CA ASP A 246 8.19 -6.17 -20.58
C ASP A 246 8.89 -7.16 -19.64
N LEU A 247 9.01 -8.43 -20.04
CA LEU A 247 9.72 -9.46 -19.26
C LEU A 247 11.22 -9.15 -19.17
N ASN A 248 11.85 -8.67 -20.24
CA ASN A 248 13.26 -8.29 -20.25
C ASN A 248 13.50 -7.14 -19.26
N LEU A 249 12.70 -6.08 -19.33
CA LEU A 249 12.77 -4.96 -18.38
C LEU A 249 12.55 -5.44 -16.93
N ALA A 250 11.54 -6.25 -16.69
CA ALA A 250 11.27 -6.82 -15.38
C ALA A 250 12.47 -7.61 -14.82
N ASN A 251 13.13 -8.41 -15.66
CA ASN A 251 14.31 -9.19 -15.25
C ASN A 251 15.52 -8.29 -14.93
N GLN A 252 15.77 -7.25 -15.71
CA GLN A 252 16.83 -6.27 -15.44
C GLN A 252 16.62 -5.58 -14.10
N ILE A 253 15.40 -5.11 -13.85
CA ILE A 253 15.07 -4.41 -12.61
C ILE A 253 15.08 -5.36 -11.41
N ALA A 254 14.57 -6.59 -11.56
CA ALA A 254 14.63 -7.59 -10.51
C ALA A 254 16.08 -7.96 -10.12
N LYS A 255 17.01 -8.00 -11.08
CA LYS A 255 18.45 -8.16 -10.82
C LYS A 255 19.01 -6.97 -10.06
N LYS A 256 18.74 -5.73 -10.50
CA LYS A 256 19.18 -4.48 -9.86
C LYS A 256 18.80 -4.42 -8.38
N PHE A 257 17.60 -4.84 -8.02
CA PHE A 257 17.08 -4.78 -6.65
C PHE A 257 17.19 -6.10 -5.86
N ASN A 258 17.88 -7.10 -6.37
CA ASN A 258 18.00 -8.42 -5.74
C ASN A 258 16.63 -9.02 -5.37
N ILE A 259 15.65 -8.94 -6.27
CA ILE A 259 14.29 -9.41 -6.03
C ILE A 259 14.27 -10.94 -6.02
N PRO A 260 13.81 -11.58 -4.93
CA PRO A 260 13.66 -13.03 -4.89
C PRO A 260 12.60 -13.48 -5.88
N LYS A 261 12.95 -14.52 -6.65
CA LYS A 261 12.09 -15.13 -7.67
C LYS A 261 11.65 -16.51 -7.23
N SER A 262 10.45 -16.92 -7.63
CA SER A 262 9.95 -18.28 -7.45
C SER A 262 9.36 -18.82 -8.74
N SER A 263 9.70 -20.06 -9.05
CA SER A 263 9.03 -20.86 -10.09
C SER A 263 8.22 -22.01 -9.51
N GLN A 264 8.12 -22.06 -8.16
CA GLN A 264 7.51 -23.19 -7.46
C GLN A 264 6.05 -23.36 -7.82
N LYS A 265 5.66 -24.63 -8.06
CA LYS A 265 4.28 -25.04 -8.30
C LYS A 265 3.57 -25.46 -7.00
N ASN A 266 4.33 -25.80 -5.96
CA ASN A 266 3.82 -26.26 -4.67
C ASN A 266 3.33 -25.08 -3.83
N LYS A 267 2.22 -25.30 -3.13
CA LYS A 267 1.46 -24.25 -2.45
C LYS A 267 1.41 -24.53 -0.97
N ASN A 268 1.87 -23.58 -0.21
CA ASN A 268 1.74 -23.59 1.24
C ASN A 268 0.58 -22.66 1.63
N HIS A 269 -0.44 -23.18 2.33
CA HIS A 269 -1.59 -22.40 2.78
C HIS A 269 -1.20 -21.27 3.75
N SER A 270 -0.05 -21.35 4.38
CA SER A 270 0.52 -20.35 5.30
C SER A 270 1.13 -19.12 4.59
N CYS A 271 0.87 -18.91 3.30
CA CYS A 271 1.41 -17.79 2.53
C CYS A 271 0.30 -16.94 1.91
N HIS A 272 0.63 -15.70 1.58
CA HIS A 272 -0.22 -14.87 0.74
C HIS A 272 0.07 -15.15 -0.75
N TYR A 273 -0.97 -15.14 -1.57
CA TYR A 273 -0.90 -15.30 -3.02
C TYR A 273 -1.73 -14.21 -3.70
N PHE A 274 -1.07 -13.31 -4.40
CA PHE A 274 -1.72 -12.23 -5.13
C PHE A 274 -1.48 -12.36 -6.63
N GLN A 275 -2.57 -12.43 -7.40
CA GLN A 275 -2.54 -12.20 -8.83
C GLN A 275 -2.92 -10.75 -9.09
N LEU A 276 -2.04 -10.01 -9.75
CA LEU A 276 -2.29 -8.62 -10.05
C LEU A 276 -3.20 -8.49 -11.27
N ASN A 277 -4.34 -7.81 -11.08
CA ASN A 277 -5.25 -7.45 -12.16
C ASN A 277 -4.64 -6.31 -12.99
N SER A 278 -4.91 -6.32 -14.28
CA SER A 278 -4.52 -5.26 -15.19
C SER A 278 -5.72 -4.42 -15.63
N GLU A 279 -5.49 -3.12 -15.79
CA GLU A 279 -6.44 -2.18 -16.41
C GLU A 279 -6.18 -2.04 -17.92
N ILE A 280 -5.00 -2.49 -18.39
CA ILE A 280 -4.61 -2.51 -19.82
C ILE A 280 -5.28 -3.67 -20.55
N LYS A 281 -5.33 -4.87 -19.94
CA LYS A 281 -5.87 -6.08 -20.54
C LYS A 281 -6.48 -6.99 -19.48
N ASN A 282 -7.63 -7.59 -19.81
CA ASN A 282 -8.22 -8.62 -18.95
C ASN A 282 -7.50 -9.95 -19.08
N PHE A 283 -7.08 -10.52 -17.97
CA PHE A 283 -6.46 -11.84 -17.90
C PHE A 283 -7.29 -12.82 -17.09
N LYS A 284 -7.15 -14.11 -17.40
CA LYS A 284 -7.83 -15.19 -16.68
C LYS A 284 -7.45 -15.18 -15.20
N LYS A 285 -8.46 -15.26 -14.34
CA LYS A 285 -8.28 -15.38 -12.90
C LYS A 285 -7.78 -16.78 -12.52
N ILE A 286 -6.80 -16.82 -11.61
CA ILE A 286 -6.23 -18.08 -11.12
C ILE A 286 -6.88 -18.40 -9.78
N LYS A 287 -7.58 -19.54 -9.71
CA LYS A 287 -8.23 -20.00 -8.47
C LYS A 287 -7.19 -20.16 -7.36
N GLY A 288 -7.51 -19.68 -6.15
CA GLY A 288 -6.59 -19.70 -5.00
C GLY A 288 -5.63 -18.51 -4.93
N TRP A 289 -5.68 -17.59 -5.90
CA TRP A 289 -4.94 -16.32 -5.89
C TRP A 289 -5.89 -15.15 -5.68
N LYS A 290 -5.56 -14.29 -4.71
CA LYS A 290 -6.36 -13.08 -4.45
C LYS A 290 -6.14 -12.06 -5.56
N GLN A 291 -7.23 -11.63 -6.17
CA GLN A 291 -7.20 -10.65 -7.26
C GLN A 291 -7.10 -9.24 -6.69
N VAL A 292 -6.12 -8.48 -7.11
CA VAL A 292 -5.92 -7.08 -6.67
C VAL A 292 -5.15 -6.28 -7.73
N ASN A 293 -5.41 -4.98 -7.87
CA ASN A 293 -4.57 -4.09 -8.68
C ASN A 293 -3.25 -3.80 -7.95
N ALA A 294 -2.13 -3.74 -8.70
CA ALA A 294 -0.79 -3.53 -8.14
C ALA A 294 -0.68 -2.25 -7.28
N THR A 295 -1.22 -1.14 -7.79
CA THR A 295 -1.25 0.14 -7.07
C THR A 295 -2.07 0.03 -5.78
N THR A 296 -3.21 -0.66 -5.82
CA THR A 296 -4.07 -0.87 -4.65
C THR A 296 -3.39 -1.75 -3.60
N LEU A 297 -2.67 -2.81 -4.00
CA LEU A 297 -1.94 -3.67 -3.07
C LEU A 297 -0.87 -2.88 -2.30
N VAL A 298 -0.12 -2.04 -3.00
CA VAL A 298 0.94 -1.21 -2.39
C VAL A 298 0.36 -0.08 -1.53
N GLN A 299 -0.71 0.57 -1.99
CA GLN A 299 -1.31 1.71 -1.28
C GLN A 299 -2.12 1.30 -0.04
N ASN A 300 -2.75 0.14 -0.08
CA ASN A 300 -3.67 -0.35 0.96
C ASN A 300 -3.15 -1.67 1.56
N THR A 301 -1.84 -1.80 1.75
CA THR A 301 -1.19 -3.03 2.20
C THR A 301 -1.80 -3.57 3.48
N ASP A 302 -2.14 -2.69 4.43
CA ASP A 302 -2.80 -2.99 5.70
C ASP A 302 -4.23 -3.58 5.56
N LYS A 303 -4.82 -3.53 4.38
CA LYS A 303 -6.08 -4.24 4.07
C LYS A 303 -5.88 -5.73 3.74
N PHE A 304 -4.65 -6.11 3.39
CA PHE A 304 -4.38 -7.42 2.81
C PHE A 304 -3.41 -8.27 3.62
N ILE A 305 -2.51 -7.66 4.39
CA ILE A 305 -1.38 -8.32 5.01
C ILE A 305 -1.16 -7.78 6.42
N ALA A 306 -1.25 -8.64 7.43
CA ALA A 306 -1.06 -8.22 8.81
C ALA A 306 0.32 -8.61 9.39
N SER A 307 1.07 -9.47 8.72
CA SER A 307 2.39 -9.90 9.16
C SER A 307 3.45 -9.69 8.09
N THR A 308 4.62 -9.22 8.47
CA THR A 308 5.73 -8.94 7.57
C THR A 308 6.60 -10.15 7.26
N LYS A 309 6.58 -11.18 8.13
CA LYS A 309 7.39 -12.41 7.96
C LYS A 309 6.72 -13.43 7.05
N THR A 310 5.40 -13.42 6.97
CA THR A 310 4.66 -14.32 6.09
C THR A 310 5.06 -14.08 4.63
N LYS A 311 5.38 -15.16 3.91
CA LYS A 311 5.75 -15.08 2.48
C LYS A 311 4.57 -14.60 1.63
N ILE A 312 4.87 -13.72 0.69
CA ILE A 312 3.90 -13.12 -0.22
C ILE A 312 4.33 -13.41 -1.64
N PHE A 313 3.61 -14.28 -2.33
CA PHE A 313 3.84 -14.58 -3.74
C PHE A 313 3.02 -13.64 -4.62
N ILE A 314 3.68 -12.97 -5.56
CA ILE A 314 3.08 -11.98 -6.45
C ILE A 314 3.25 -12.45 -7.88
N PHE A 315 2.15 -12.65 -8.57
CA PHE A 315 2.09 -13.00 -9.98
C PHE A 315 1.35 -11.93 -10.79
N SER A 316 1.84 -11.66 -11.98
CA SER A 316 1.16 -10.84 -12.98
C SER A 316 1.46 -11.35 -14.39
N ASN A 317 0.48 -11.24 -15.27
CA ASN A 317 0.70 -11.40 -16.71
C ASN A 317 1.41 -10.19 -17.33
N ILE A 318 1.62 -9.12 -16.56
CA ILE A 318 2.50 -7.99 -16.86
C ILE A 318 3.68 -8.08 -15.88
N PRO A 319 4.82 -8.67 -16.28
CA PRO A 319 5.97 -8.92 -15.40
C PRO A 319 6.47 -7.68 -14.64
N THR A 320 6.54 -6.51 -15.30
CA THR A 320 6.94 -5.26 -14.63
C THR A 320 6.01 -4.85 -13.50
N SER A 321 4.70 -5.12 -13.60
CA SER A 321 3.75 -4.87 -12.50
C SER A 321 4.02 -5.76 -11.28
N ALA A 322 4.41 -7.03 -11.49
CA ALA A 322 4.77 -7.93 -10.40
C ALA A 322 6.07 -7.46 -9.72
N VAL A 323 7.08 -7.06 -10.50
CA VAL A 323 8.34 -6.51 -9.98
C VAL A 323 8.09 -5.21 -9.23
N PHE A 324 7.28 -4.28 -9.76
CA PHE A 324 6.83 -3.08 -9.07
C PHE A 324 6.27 -3.40 -7.68
N ALA A 325 5.25 -4.25 -7.59
CA ALA A 325 4.62 -4.56 -6.32
C ALA A 325 5.60 -5.25 -5.35
N THR A 326 6.47 -6.11 -5.85
CA THR A 326 7.48 -6.81 -5.04
C THR A 326 8.50 -5.82 -4.45
N ILE A 327 9.03 -4.88 -5.24
CA ILE A 327 9.97 -3.84 -4.78
C ILE A 327 9.32 -3.03 -3.65
N TRP A 328 8.11 -2.52 -3.87
CA TRP A 328 7.46 -1.62 -2.92
C TRP A 328 7.08 -2.32 -1.62
N LEU A 329 6.56 -3.55 -1.68
CA LEU A 329 6.29 -4.34 -0.48
C LEU A 329 7.59 -4.65 0.28
N ARG A 330 8.67 -4.99 -0.40
CA ARG A 330 9.97 -5.23 0.26
C ARG A 330 10.53 -3.96 0.91
N ARG A 331 10.46 -2.81 0.26
CA ARG A 331 10.83 -1.51 0.86
C ARG A 331 10.03 -1.20 2.12
N MET A 332 8.76 -1.63 2.17
CA MET A 332 7.93 -1.53 3.39
C MET A 332 8.24 -2.60 4.44
N GLY A 333 9.14 -3.55 4.17
CA GLY A 333 9.57 -4.60 5.10
C GLY A 333 8.84 -5.92 4.99
N TYR A 334 8.02 -6.12 3.96
CA TYR A 334 7.29 -7.37 3.74
C TYR A 334 8.12 -8.41 2.98
N ASN A 335 7.86 -9.69 3.25
CA ASN A 335 8.56 -10.82 2.62
C ASN A 335 7.94 -11.17 1.26
N ALA A 336 8.02 -10.25 0.29
CA ALA A 336 7.46 -10.39 -1.04
C ALA A 336 8.41 -11.09 -2.01
N ILE A 337 7.87 -11.96 -2.87
CA ILE A 337 8.56 -12.84 -3.82
C ILE A 337 7.86 -12.73 -5.17
N TRP A 338 8.60 -12.48 -6.24
CA TRP A 338 8.06 -12.50 -7.59
C TRP A 338 7.87 -13.93 -8.08
N GLN A 339 6.62 -14.34 -8.38
CA GLN A 339 6.28 -15.59 -9.03
C GLN A 339 6.44 -15.43 -10.54
N ILE A 340 7.48 -16.05 -11.11
CA ILE A 340 7.86 -15.85 -12.53
C ILE A 340 7.10 -16.73 -13.52
N LYS A 341 6.67 -17.91 -13.10
CA LYS A 341 5.89 -18.84 -13.95
C LYS A 341 4.42 -18.75 -13.62
N ASN A 342 3.57 -18.96 -14.64
CA ASN A 342 2.13 -19.02 -14.45
C ASN A 342 1.79 -20.09 -13.40
N PRO A 343 1.19 -19.70 -12.26
CA PRO A 343 0.94 -20.62 -11.18
C PRO A 343 -0.27 -21.51 -11.46
N ARG A 344 -0.28 -22.70 -10.87
CA ARG A 344 -1.46 -23.59 -10.90
C ARG A 344 -2.54 -23.07 -9.94
N SER A 345 -3.80 -23.36 -10.30
CA SER A 345 -4.94 -23.14 -9.41
C SER A 345 -4.91 -24.06 -8.19
N PHE A 346 -5.51 -23.65 -7.08
CA PHE A 346 -5.65 -24.47 -5.87
C PHE A 346 -6.89 -24.10 -5.05
N LYS A 347 -7.25 -24.98 -4.10
CA LYS A 347 -8.39 -24.74 -3.20
C LYS A 347 -7.99 -23.74 -2.10
N LYS A 348 -8.19 -22.47 -2.37
CA LYS A 348 -8.17 -21.38 -1.36
C LYS A 348 -9.21 -20.35 -1.80
N SER A 349 -10.08 -19.99 -0.88
CA SER A 349 -11.04 -18.92 -1.10
C SER A 349 -10.62 -17.69 -0.29
N TYR A 350 -10.82 -16.53 -0.87
CA TYR A 350 -10.62 -15.23 -0.21
C TYR A 350 -11.96 -14.53 -0.04
N SER A 351 -12.06 -13.73 1.00
CA SER A 351 -13.21 -12.84 1.17
C SER A 351 -13.31 -11.86 0.01
N ILE A 352 -14.55 -11.58 -0.42
CA ILE A 352 -14.81 -10.53 -1.42
C ILE A 352 -14.49 -9.19 -0.77
N THR A 353 -13.47 -8.51 -1.27
CA THR A 353 -13.11 -7.18 -0.81
C THR A 353 -13.96 -6.13 -1.52
N LYS A 354 -15.03 -5.70 -0.86
CA LYS A 354 -15.74 -4.48 -1.28
C LYS A 354 -14.87 -3.25 -0.98
N PRO A 355 -14.97 -2.15 -1.75
CA PRO A 355 -14.36 -0.88 -1.38
C PRO A 355 -14.84 -0.47 0.02
N ASP A 356 -13.92 -0.04 0.88
CA ASP A 356 -14.29 0.45 2.20
C ASP A 356 -14.87 1.86 2.08
N PRO A 357 -15.90 2.19 2.87
CA PRO A 357 -16.34 3.58 3.02
C PRO A 357 -15.19 4.44 3.54
N THR A 358 -15.07 5.66 3.02
CA THR A 358 -14.11 6.64 3.51
C THR A 358 -14.69 7.35 4.74
N TYR A 359 -14.07 7.18 5.89
CA TYR A 359 -14.48 7.81 7.15
C TYR A 359 -13.59 8.99 7.55
N PHE A 360 -12.36 9.04 7.03
CA PHE A 360 -11.38 10.06 7.37
C PHE A 360 -11.33 11.12 6.28
N PHE A 361 -11.69 12.36 6.59
CA PHE A 361 -11.91 13.45 5.63
C PHE A 361 -12.77 13.03 4.40
N PRO A 362 -13.99 12.51 4.58
CA PRO A 362 -14.75 11.81 3.52
C PRO A 362 -15.11 12.69 2.33
N LYS A 363 -15.32 14.00 2.54
CA LYS A 363 -15.73 14.91 1.48
C LYS A 363 -14.58 15.48 0.62
N ARG A 364 -13.32 15.07 0.88
CA ARG A 364 -12.15 15.55 0.10
C ARG A 364 -12.24 15.24 -1.40
N HIS A 365 -12.81 14.08 -1.75
CA HIS A 365 -12.99 13.69 -3.15
C HIS A 365 -14.17 14.40 -3.84
N LEU A 366 -15.05 15.01 -3.06
CA LEU A 366 -16.17 15.82 -3.55
C LEU A 366 -15.79 17.29 -3.78
N GLY A 367 -14.53 17.67 -3.59
CA GLY A 367 -14.05 19.03 -3.75
C GLY A 367 -14.18 19.91 -2.51
N ASN A 368 -14.50 19.36 -1.34
CA ASN A 368 -14.54 20.11 -0.10
C ASN A 368 -13.13 20.59 0.30
N LYS A 369 -12.91 21.90 0.29
CA LYS A 369 -11.60 22.52 0.53
C LYS A 369 -11.09 22.26 1.95
N SER A 370 -11.95 22.31 2.97
CA SER A 370 -11.55 22.06 4.37
C SER A 370 -11.07 20.63 4.54
N HIS A 371 -11.81 19.63 4.04
CA HIS A 371 -11.41 18.23 4.08
C HIS A 371 -10.15 17.95 3.27
N SER A 372 -9.97 18.62 2.12
CA SER A 372 -8.75 18.46 1.31
C SER A 372 -7.53 19.02 2.04
N ARG A 373 -7.64 20.21 2.64
CA ARG A 373 -6.57 20.83 3.44
C ARG A 373 -6.23 19.97 4.66
N GLY A 374 -7.25 19.56 5.43
CA GLY A 374 -7.07 18.69 6.60
C GLY A 374 -6.36 17.39 6.24
N TYR A 375 -6.74 16.75 5.14
CA TYR A 375 -6.12 15.52 4.67
C TYR A 375 -4.65 15.71 4.27
N LEU A 376 -4.31 16.74 3.50
CA LEU A 376 -2.92 17.02 3.10
C LEU A 376 -2.05 17.36 4.29
N ASN A 377 -2.53 18.18 5.24
CA ASN A 377 -1.83 18.49 6.48
C ASN A 377 -1.57 17.22 7.32
N TRP A 378 -2.55 16.33 7.37
CA TRP A 378 -2.38 15.04 8.05
C TRP A 378 -1.31 14.16 7.38
N GLU A 379 -1.32 14.00 6.04
CA GLU A 379 -0.27 13.24 5.33
C GLU A 379 1.12 13.80 5.68
N HIS A 380 1.32 15.12 5.62
CA HIS A 380 2.58 15.78 5.97
C HIS A 380 3.00 15.56 7.44
N SER A 381 2.06 15.38 8.36
CA SER A 381 2.34 15.17 9.79
C SER A 381 2.87 13.77 10.13
N LEU A 382 2.75 12.80 9.22
CA LEU A 382 2.99 11.38 9.52
C LEU A 382 4.46 11.09 9.85
N ILE A 383 5.42 11.57 9.06
CA ILE A 383 6.84 11.37 9.35
C ILE A 383 7.30 12.17 10.56
N PRO A 384 6.96 13.47 10.74
CA PRO A 384 7.19 14.17 11.99
C PRO A 384 6.69 13.41 13.23
N THR A 385 5.50 12.78 13.16
CA THR A 385 4.95 11.98 14.26
C THR A 385 5.83 10.77 14.59
N ILE A 386 6.26 10.01 13.57
CA ILE A 386 7.16 8.85 13.78
C ILE A 386 8.50 9.29 14.40
N ARG A 387 9.03 10.42 13.97
CA ARG A 387 10.28 10.98 14.50
C ARG A 387 10.15 11.40 15.97
N LYS A 388 9.00 11.94 16.40
CA LYS A 388 8.70 12.21 17.81
C LYS A 388 8.70 10.93 18.66
N TRP A 389 8.41 9.78 18.08
CA TRP A 389 8.54 8.47 18.73
C TRP A 389 9.99 7.92 18.71
N GLY A 390 10.97 8.75 18.37
CA GLY A 390 12.39 8.39 18.36
C GLY A 390 12.85 7.59 17.12
N CYS A 391 11.98 7.31 16.15
CA CYS A 391 12.35 6.57 14.96
C CYS A 391 12.76 7.50 13.82
N LYS A 392 14.08 7.77 13.69
CA LYS A 392 14.63 8.66 12.65
C LYS A 392 14.53 8.06 11.23
N GLN A 393 14.67 6.73 11.10
CA GLN A 393 14.69 6.02 9.83
C GLN A 393 13.68 4.86 9.84
N PRO A 394 12.39 5.15 9.59
CA PRO A 394 11.34 4.13 9.68
C PRO A 394 11.48 3.04 8.63
N TRP A 395 11.78 3.37 7.40
CA TRP A 395 11.92 2.43 6.27
C TRP A 395 13.31 2.52 5.62
N VAL A 396 13.50 1.71 4.60
CA VAL A 396 14.69 1.76 3.73
C VAL A 396 14.60 2.99 2.83
N SER A 397 15.75 3.63 2.55
CA SER A 397 15.82 4.68 1.55
C SER A 397 15.43 4.14 0.17
N ALA A 398 14.77 4.97 -0.63
CA ALA A 398 14.41 4.62 -2.01
C ALA A 398 15.62 4.27 -2.87
N ASN A 399 16.79 4.85 -2.57
CA ASN A 399 18.02 4.66 -3.33
C ASN A 399 18.78 3.36 -2.99
N GLN A 400 18.36 2.62 -1.97
CA GLN A 400 18.98 1.34 -1.62
C GLN A 400 18.53 0.22 -2.57
N ASN A 401 19.48 -0.43 -3.22
CA ASN A 401 19.24 -1.55 -4.14
C ASN A 401 19.17 -2.91 -3.44
N ASN A 402 19.73 -3.04 -2.22
CA ASN A 402 19.65 -4.28 -1.46
C ASN A 402 18.40 -4.29 -0.58
N LEU A 403 17.39 -5.06 -0.96
CA LEU A 403 16.11 -5.19 -0.25
C LEU A 403 16.00 -6.46 0.59
N ARG A 404 17.13 -7.18 0.85
CA ARG A 404 17.09 -8.48 1.56
C ARG A 404 16.80 -8.35 3.04
N ASP A 405 17.38 -7.35 3.71
CA ASP A 405 17.39 -7.22 5.18
C ASP A 405 16.56 -6.02 5.68
N VAL A 406 15.43 -5.75 5.05
CA VAL A 406 14.57 -4.63 5.46
C VAL A 406 13.88 -4.96 6.79
N LYS A 407 14.21 -4.20 7.83
CA LYS A 407 13.55 -4.30 9.13
C LYS A 407 12.24 -3.53 9.13
N HIS A 408 11.21 -4.13 9.67
CA HIS A 408 9.89 -3.51 9.71
C HIS A 408 9.83 -2.29 10.64
N THR A 409 9.09 -1.28 10.24
CA THR A 409 8.97 0.01 10.96
C THR A 409 8.37 -0.15 12.36
N ILE A 410 7.44 -1.11 12.56
CA ILE A 410 6.85 -1.39 13.86
C ILE A 410 7.94 -1.69 14.89
N TYR A 411 8.85 -2.63 14.56
CA TYR A 411 9.99 -2.96 15.42
C TYR A 411 10.83 -1.71 15.75
N LYS A 412 11.13 -0.88 14.76
CA LYS A 412 11.97 0.31 14.92
C LYS A 412 11.33 1.36 15.85
N VAL A 413 10.02 1.56 15.75
CA VAL A 413 9.28 2.49 16.60
C VAL A 413 9.25 1.97 18.04
N TYR A 414 8.79 0.73 18.25
CA TYR A 414 8.65 0.19 19.61
C TYR A 414 9.98 -0.05 20.34
N LYS A 415 11.11 -0.10 19.62
CA LYS A 415 12.44 -0.16 20.26
C LYS A 415 12.67 0.98 21.23
N ASN A 416 12.00 2.11 21.07
CA ASN A 416 12.15 3.32 21.88
C ASN A 416 11.15 3.38 23.06
N PHE A 417 10.32 2.37 23.26
CA PHE A 417 9.39 2.19 24.38
C PHE A 417 9.70 0.89 25.12
#